data_c72ec6941e93cbe5a195bfa17cc31469
#
_entry.id   c72ec6941e93cbe5a195bfa17cc31469
#
_cell.length_a   1.000
_cell.length_b   1.000
_cell.length_c   1.000
_cell.angle_alpha   90.00
_cell.angle_beta   90.00
_cell.angle_gamma   90.00
#
_symmetry.space_group_name_H-M   'P 1'
#
loop_
_entity.id
_entity.type
_entity.pdbx_description
1 polymer ?
#
loop_
_entity_poly.entity_id
_entity_poly.type
_entity_poly.pdbx_seq_one_letter_code
_entity_poly.pdbx_strand_id
1 'polypeptide(L)'
;MIKGITSKELSIIKEILQTFDAKFYAYGSRVKGNYSDLSDLDILVKSNKNIIPELKPLFDNSYLPYIVNFTDYNSIDEKFYNLIRNDLVEIK
;
A
#
# COMPACT_ATOMS: atom_id res chain seq x y z
N MET A 1 3.46 4.12 -11.43
CA MET A 1 4.59 4.34 -10.53
C MET A 1 4.16 5.12 -9.30
N ILE A 2 4.69 4.76 -8.13
CA ILE A 2 4.36 5.45 -6.88
C ILE A 2 5.20 6.72 -6.79
N LYS A 3 4.57 7.86 -6.51
CA LYS A 3 5.21 9.17 -6.50
C LYS A 3 5.54 9.64 -5.09
N GLY A 4 6.63 10.40 -4.98
CA GLY A 4 7.04 10.96 -3.69
C GLY A 4 7.67 9.95 -2.74
N ILE A 5 8.10 8.80 -3.25
CA ILE A 5 8.76 7.75 -2.47
C ILE A 5 10.20 7.64 -2.94
N THR A 6 11.14 7.71 -2.00
CA THR A 6 12.56 7.54 -2.32
C THR A 6 12.87 6.07 -2.54
N SER A 7 14.01 5.78 -3.19
CA SER A 7 14.47 4.40 -3.38
C SER A 7 14.66 3.69 -2.04
N LYS A 8 15.14 4.41 -1.04
CA LYS A 8 15.36 3.85 0.29
C LYS A 8 14.03 3.49 0.96
N GLU A 9 13.03 4.38 0.84
CA GLU A 9 11.69 4.11 1.38
C GLU A 9 11.03 2.93 0.70
N LEU A 10 11.15 2.84 -0.63
CA LEU A 10 10.61 1.71 -1.37
C LEU A 10 11.28 0.40 -0.95
N SER A 11 12.58 0.43 -0.68
CA SER A 11 13.29 -0.75 -0.19
C SER A 11 12.77 -1.22 1.16
N ILE A 12 12.48 -0.27 2.07
CA ILE A 12 11.89 -0.59 3.38
C ILE A 12 10.52 -1.27 3.18
N ILE A 13 9.70 -0.70 2.32
CA ILE A 13 8.36 -1.23 2.04
C ILE A 13 8.46 -2.65 1.49
N LYS A 14 9.28 -2.86 0.48
CA LYS A 14 9.43 -4.17 -0.15
C LYS A 14 10.02 -5.21 0.80
N GLU A 15 10.94 -4.82 1.65
CA GLU A 15 11.55 -5.72 2.62
C GLU A 15 10.50 -6.25 3.60
N ILE A 16 9.60 -5.39 4.06
CA ILE A 16 8.52 -5.83 4.95
C ILE A 16 7.54 -6.73 4.19
N LEU A 17 7.09 -6.31 3.01
CA LEU A 17 6.05 -7.02 2.27
C LEU A 17 6.52 -8.38 1.76
N GLN A 18 7.80 -8.56 1.45
CA GLN A 18 8.29 -9.82 0.93
C GLN A 18 8.16 -10.99 1.90
N THR A 19 7.99 -10.72 3.19
CA THR A 19 7.83 -11.76 4.20
C THR A 19 6.43 -12.37 4.20
N PHE A 20 5.50 -11.81 3.45
CA PHE A 20 4.12 -12.26 3.37
C PHE A 20 3.80 -12.88 2.02
N ASP A 21 3.04 -13.97 2.02
CA ASP A 21 2.58 -14.62 0.80
C ASP A 21 1.27 -13.97 0.35
N ALA A 22 1.39 -12.81 -0.31
CA ALA A 22 0.26 -12.02 -0.75
C ALA A 22 0.68 -11.09 -1.88
N LYS A 23 -0.30 -10.45 -2.50
CA LYS A 23 -0.09 -9.41 -3.51
C LYS A 23 -0.42 -8.05 -2.91
N PHE A 24 0.36 -7.03 -3.28
CA PHE A 24 0.23 -5.69 -2.75
C PHE A 24 0.25 -4.68 -3.89
N TYR A 25 -0.72 -3.76 -3.86
CA TYR A 25 -0.87 -2.74 -4.89
C TYR A 25 -1.02 -1.37 -4.25
N ALA A 26 -0.24 -0.40 -4.73
CA ALA A 26 -0.44 0.99 -4.32
C ALA A 26 -1.55 1.61 -5.14
N TYR A 27 -2.29 2.53 -4.53
CA TYR A 27 -3.31 3.32 -5.21
C TYR A 27 -3.45 4.68 -4.52
N GLY A 28 -4.36 5.52 -5.00
CA GLY A 28 -4.66 6.79 -4.37
C GLY A 28 -3.75 7.92 -4.81
N SER A 29 -3.60 8.94 -3.96
CA SER A 29 -2.97 10.20 -4.35
C SER A 29 -1.52 10.05 -4.79
N ARG A 30 -0.75 9.16 -4.17
CA ARG A 30 0.66 8.96 -4.54
C ARG A 30 0.84 8.23 -5.87
N VAL A 31 -0.21 7.59 -6.38
CA VAL A 31 -0.21 7.00 -7.71
C VAL A 31 -0.71 8.01 -8.74
N LYS A 32 -1.77 8.74 -8.39
CA LYS A 32 -2.37 9.75 -9.28
C LYS A 32 -1.52 10.99 -9.47
N GLY A 33 -0.71 11.34 -8.47
CA GLY A 33 0.17 12.50 -8.54
C GLY A 33 -0.35 13.74 -7.84
N ASN A 34 -1.53 13.70 -7.23
CA ASN A 34 -2.09 14.82 -6.46
C ASN A 34 -1.77 14.65 -4.96
N TYR A 35 -0.53 14.30 -4.67
CA TYR A 35 -0.07 14.07 -3.31
C TYR A 35 0.72 15.25 -2.77
N SER A 36 0.88 15.28 -1.43
CA SER A 36 1.83 16.16 -0.75
C SER A 36 2.80 15.29 0.05
N ASP A 37 3.80 15.91 0.66
CA ASP A 37 4.79 15.18 1.47
C ASP A 37 4.14 14.43 2.64
N LEU A 38 2.99 14.92 3.10
CA LEU A 38 2.26 14.32 4.22
C LEU A 38 1.14 13.37 3.79
N SER A 39 0.97 13.15 2.49
CA SER A 39 -0.05 12.23 2.00
C SER A 39 0.23 10.81 2.44
N ASP A 40 -0.83 10.10 2.84
CA ASP A 40 -0.72 8.69 3.18
C ASP A 40 -0.39 7.86 1.94
N LEU A 41 0.26 6.73 2.15
CA LEU A 41 0.42 5.73 1.12
C LEU A 41 -0.67 4.68 1.30
N ASP A 42 -1.49 4.49 0.27
CA ASP A 42 -2.60 3.54 0.31
C ASP A 42 -2.20 2.25 -0.40
N ILE A 43 -2.33 1.12 0.30
CA ILE A 43 -1.98 -0.20 -0.23
C ILE A 43 -3.19 -1.12 -0.16
N LEU A 44 -3.53 -1.71 -1.31
CA LEU A 44 -4.53 -2.77 -1.40
C LEU A 44 -3.84 -4.10 -1.18
N VAL A 45 -4.35 -4.89 -0.24
CA VAL A 45 -3.79 -6.19 0.13
C VAL A 45 -4.67 -7.29 -0.42
N LYS A 46 -4.10 -8.14 -1.25
CA LYS A 46 -4.80 -9.29 -1.82
C LYS A 46 -4.18 -10.57 -1.27
N SER A 47 -4.86 -11.17 -0.30
CA SER A 47 -4.37 -12.34 0.42
C SER A 47 -5.51 -13.30 0.71
N ASN A 48 -5.17 -14.57 0.94
CA ASN A 48 -6.15 -15.59 1.32
C ASN A 48 -6.69 -15.40 2.73
N LYS A 49 -5.97 -14.66 3.57
CA LYS A 49 -6.38 -14.36 4.93
C LYS A 49 -6.09 -12.90 5.23
N ASN A 50 -6.72 -12.37 6.26
CA ASN A 50 -6.50 -10.97 6.65
C ASN A 50 -5.17 -10.85 7.40
N ILE A 51 -4.16 -10.32 6.72
CA ILE A 51 -2.82 -10.10 7.28
C ILE A 51 -2.60 -8.65 7.72
N ILE A 52 -3.59 -7.78 7.56
CA ILE A 52 -3.45 -6.36 7.91
C ILE A 52 -3.08 -6.16 9.39
N PRO A 53 -3.68 -6.88 10.36
CA PRO A 53 -3.25 -6.74 11.75
C PRO A 53 -1.78 -7.07 11.99
N GLU A 54 -1.18 -7.92 11.14
CA GLU A 54 0.25 -8.26 11.22
C GLU A 54 1.11 -7.20 10.54
N LEU A 55 0.59 -6.58 9.47
CA LEU A 55 1.32 -5.57 8.71
C LEU A 55 1.43 -4.24 9.45
N LYS A 56 0.35 -3.80 10.10
CA LYS A 56 0.31 -2.46 10.70
C LYS A 56 1.45 -2.20 11.67
N PRO A 57 1.71 -3.06 12.67
CA PRO A 57 2.81 -2.77 13.60
C PRO A 57 4.18 -2.76 12.92
N LEU A 58 4.37 -3.56 11.88
CA LEU A 58 5.65 -3.58 11.15
C LEU A 58 5.90 -2.24 10.45
N PHE A 59 4.85 -1.65 9.87
CA PHE A 59 4.96 -0.36 9.21
C PHE A 59 5.00 0.79 10.23
N ASP A 60 4.25 0.70 11.31
CA ASP A 60 4.25 1.72 12.36
C ASP A 60 5.63 1.84 13.02
N ASN A 61 6.38 0.75 13.08
CA ASN A 61 7.73 0.73 13.63
C ASN A 61 8.83 0.98 12.60
N SER A 62 8.47 1.26 11.36
CA SER A 62 9.42 1.55 10.30
C SER A 62 9.81 3.02 10.30
N TYR A 63 10.83 3.38 9.51
CA TYR A 63 11.32 4.75 9.40
C TYR A 63 10.67 5.51 8.23
N LEU A 64 9.44 5.14 7.87
CA LEU A 64 8.72 5.85 6.80
C LEU A 64 8.14 7.15 7.35
N PRO A 65 8.28 8.27 6.61
CA PRO A 65 7.82 9.58 7.08
C PRO A 65 6.33 9.85 6.86
N TYR A 66 5.58 8.88 6.40
CA TYR A 66 4.14 9.00 6.14
C TYR A 66 3.42 7.76 6.67
N ILE A 67 2.10 7.90 6.82
CA ILE A 67 1.26 6.79 7.26
C ILE A 67 0.99 5.86 6.07
N VAL A 68 1.02 4.57 6.31
CA VAL A 68 0.65 3.57 5.32
C VAL A 68 -0.69 2.97 5.72
N ASN A 69 -1.68 3.13 4.86
CA ASN A 69 -3.04 2.59 5.07
C ASN A 69 -3.20 1.32 4.26
N PHE A 70 -3.84 0.32 4.88
CA PHE A 70 -4.08 -0.96 4.22
C PHE A 70 -5.56 -1.19 4.02
N THR A 71 -5.92 -1.66 2.84
CA THR A 71 -7.29 -2.03 2.48
C THR A 71 -7.29 -3.49 2.06
N ASP A 72 -8.19 -4.28 2.66
CA ASP A 72 -8.30 -5.69 2.31
C ASP A 72 -9.15 -5.85 1.06
N TYR A 73 -8.56 -6.41 -0.01
CA TYR A 73 -9.26 -6.66 -1.26
C TYR A 73 -10.56 -7.44 -1.06
N ASN A 74 -10.57 -8.37 -0.09
CA ASN A 74 -11.74 -9.21 0.16
C ASN A 74 -12.86 -8.47 0.90
N SER A 75 -12.58 -7.28 1.43
CA SER A 75 -13.55 -6.49 2.21
C SER A 75 -14.16 -5.33 1.42
N ILE A 76 -13.60 -4.98 0.26
CA ILE A 76 -14.12 -3.89 -0.54
C ILE A 76 -15.24 -4.38 -1.46
N ASP A 77 -16.15 -3.46 -1.79
CA ASP A 77 -17.21 -3.78 -2.74
C ASP A 77 -16.75 -3.50 -4.17
N GLU A 78 -17.59 -3.91 -5.13
CA GLU A 78 -17.28 -3.75 -6.54
C GLU A 78 -17.18 -2.28 -6.93
N LYS A 79 -18.00 -1.43 -6.33
CA LYS A 79 -18.00 0.00 -6.61
C LYS A 79 -16.67 0.64 -6.23
N PHE A 80 -16.14 0.32 -5.04
CA PHE A 80 -14.85 0.83 -4.61
C PHE A 80 -13.73 0.32 -5.50
N TYR A 81 -13.74 -0.97 -5.82
CA TYR A 81 -12.74 -1.56 -6.68
C TYR A 81 -12.71 -0.90 -8.05
N ASN A 82 -13.88 -0.61 -8.62
CA ASN A 82 -13.96 0.04 -9.92
C ASN A 82 -13.39 1.46 -9.91
N LEU A 83 -13.40 2.13 -8.75
CA LEU A 83 -12.82 3.45 -8.61
C LEU A 83 -11.29 3.43 -8.64
N ILE A 84 -10.67 2.35 -8.16
CA ILE A 84 -9.22 2.31 -8.00
C ILE A 84 -8.51 1.39 -9.00
N ARG A 85 -9.23 0.52 -9.67
CA ARG A 85 -8.65 -0.58 -10.48
C ARG A 85 -7.66 -0.10 -11.56
N ASN A 86 -7.91 1.07 -12.13
CA ASN A 86 -7.05 1.59 -13.21
C ASN A 86 -5.79 2.27 -12.68
N ASP A 87 -5.72 2.51 -11.38
CA ASP A 87 -4.59 3.21 -10.75
C ASP A 87 -3.67 2.25 -9.98
N LEU A 88 -3.98 0.97 -9.93
CA LEU A 88 -3.23 0.01 -9.14
C LEU A 88 -1.81 -0.16 -9.69
N VAL A 89 -0.82 -0.03 -8.81
CA VAL A 89 0.59 -0.26 -9.11
C VAL A 89 1.08 -1.40 -8.25
N GLU A 90 1.42 -2.50 -8.87
CA GLU A 90 1.88 -3.69 -8.13
C GLU A 90 3.21 -3.42 -7.45
N ILE A 91 3.28 -3.70 -6.15
CA ILE A 91 4.52 -3.63 -5.39
C ILE A 91 5.11 -5.02 -5.23
N LYS A 92 4.24 -5.99 -5.00
CA LYS A 92 4.65 -7.38 -4.87
C LYS A 92 3.54 -8.31 -5.34
#